data_5fe3e738f9527a5e758e7b5dd8a530b3
#
_entry.id   5fe3e738f9527a5e758e7b5dd8a530b3
#
_cell.length_a   1.000
_cell.length_b   1.000
_cell.length_c   1.000
_cell.angle_alpha   90.00
_cell.angle_beta   90.00
_cell.angle_gamma   90.00
#
_symmetry.space_group_name_H-M   'P 1'
#
loop_
_entity.id
_entity.type
_entity.pdbx_description
1 polymer ?
#
loop_
_entity_poly.entity_id
_entity_poly.type
_entity_poly.pdbx_seq_one_letter_code
_entity_poly.pdbx_strand_id
1 'polypeptide(L)'
;MSDVARALYQEHYAAISQYVDILASTGIEWGVIGPREVDRLWDRHVLNGAALADLLPHGCTVVDVGSGAGIPGIPLAVLRPDLQMTLLEPLLRRFNFLTQTVENLGITNISVVRGRAAEHPARYDVVTARALAPLGRLVEWCDPLRASGGVILALKGRSAADELVSAAPVLARLKLNGQVLTARAHQDAEPATVVRIAPRTG
;
A
#
# COMPACT_ATOMS: atom_id res chain seq x y z
N MET A 1 -5.97 -6.66 19.83
CA MET A 1 -5.72 -6.06 18.48
C MET A 1 -6.71 -4.95 18.12
N SER A 2 -8.01 -5.05 18.43
CA SER A 2 -8.94 -3.93 18.29
C SER A 2 -8.49 -2.67 19.06
N ASP A 3 -7.85 -2.83 20.22
CA ASP A 3 -7.40 -1.71 21.06
C ASP A 3 -6.24 -0.95 20.44
N VAL A 4 -5.27 -1.65 19.83
CA VAL A 4 -4.17 -1.02 19.07
C VAL A 4 -4.71 -0.24 17.89
N ALA A 5 -5.62 -0.82 17.11
CA ALA A 5 -6.24 -0.13 15.98
C ALA A 5 -7.09 1.07 16.44
N ARG A 6 -7.80 0.94 17.57
CA ARG A 6 -8.58 2.02 18.15
C ARG A 6 -7.69 3.18 18.62
N ALA A 7 -6.55 2.88 19.24
CA ALA A 7 -5.57 3.89 19.65
C ALA A 7 -4.91 4.58 18.43
N LEU A 8 -4.63 3.83 17.34
CA LEU A 8 -4.01 4.35 16.14
C LEU A 8 -4.95 5.24 15.31
N TYR A 9 -6.17 4.75 15.04
CA TYR A 9 -7.11 5.41 14.13
C TYR A 9 -8.02 6.45 14.81
N GLN A 10 -8.13 6.42 16.16
CA GLN A 10 -8.88 7.40 16.95
C GLN A 10 -10.28 7.69 16.37
N GLU A 11 -10.57 8.93 15.97
CA GLU A 11 -11.82 9.34 15.34
C GLU A 11 -12.15 8.61 14.02
N HIS A 12 -11.16 8.08 13.34
CA HIS A 12 -11.32 7.32 12.10
C HIS A 12 -11.55 5.82 12.32
N TYR A 13 -11.60 5.35 13.57
CA TYR A 13 -11.75 3.93 13.89
C TYR A 13 -13.03 3.31 13.32
N ALA A 14 -14.13 4.06 13.28
CA ALA A 14 -15.38 3.56 12.71
C ALA A 14 -15.24 3.21 11.23
N ALA A 15 -14.59 4.06 10.45
CA ALA A 15 -14.36 3.84 9.02
C ALA A 15 -13.45 2.61 8.77
N ILE A 16 -12.34 2.49 9.51
CA ILE A 16 -11.44 1.34 9.33
C ILE A 16 -12.06 0.04 9.83
N SER A 17 -12.90 0.06 10.87
CA SER A 17 -13.66 -1.11 11.33
C SER A 17 -14.65 -1.57 10.27
N GLN A 18 -15.41 -0.66 9.67
CA GLN A 18 -16.33 -0.95 8.58
C GLN A 18 -15.58 -1.54 7.36
N TYR A 19 -14.37 -1.04 7.06
CA TYR A 19 -13.55 -1.63 6.00
C TYR A 19 -13.16 -3.09 6.31
N VAL A 20 -12.80 -3.41 7.56
CA VAL A 20 -12.51 -4.78 7.98
C VAL A 20 -13.75 -5.68 7.84
N ASP A 21 -14.93 -5.17 8.19
CA ASP A 21 -16.20 -5.91 8.02
C ASP A 21 -16.51 -6.17 6.54
N ILE A 22 -16.26 -5.21 5.66
CA ILE A 22 -16.38 -5.36 4.21
C ILE A 22 -15.40 -6.43 3.69
N LEU A 23 -14.14 -6.44 4.17
CA LEU A 23 -13.17 -7.46 3.79
C LEU A 23 -13.60 -8.85 4.25
N ALA A 24 -14.12 -8.97 5.47
CA ALA A 24 -14.55 -10.22 6.07
C ALA A 24 -15.85 -10.80 5.45
N SER A 25 -16.61 -10.00 4.74
CA SER A 25 -17.86 -10.40 4.07
C SER A 25 -17.71 -10.33 2.54
N THR A 26 -18.03 -9.20 1.96
CA THR A 26 -18.00 -8.95 0.51
C THR A 26 -16.62 -9.22 -0.11
N GLY A 27 -15.54 -8.95 0.63
CA GLY A 27 -14.17 -9.23 0.19
C GLY A 27 -13.92 -10.71 -0.08
N ILE A 28 -14.49 -11.60 0.74
CA ILE A 28 -14.43 -13.05 0.55
C ILE A 28 -15.32 -13.48 -0.62
N GLU A 29 -16.55 -12.99 -0.67
CA GLU A 29 -17.51 -13.30 -1.75
C GLU A 29 -16.94 -12.94 -3.13
N TRP A 30 -16.27 -11.81 -3.22
CA TRP A 30 -15.64 -11.36 -4.46
C TRP A 30 -14.24 -11.97 -4.67
N GLY A 31 -13.74 -12.77 -3.73
CA GLY A 31 -12.43 -13.41 -3.81
C GLY A 31 -11.26 -12.43 -3.89
N VAL A 32 -11.38 -11.26 -3.27
CA VAL A 32 -10.27 -10.30 -3.12
C VAL A 32 -9.43 -10.60 -1.87
N ILE A 33 -10.05 -11.24 -0.87
CA ILE A 33 -9.41 -11.79 0.33
C ILE A 33 -9.77 -13.27 0.46
N GLY A 34 -8.82 -14.08 0.87
CA GLY A 34 -9.08 -15.50 1.15
C GLY A 34 -9.78 -15.68 2.51
N PRO A 35 -10.69 -16.68 2.66
CA PRO A 35 -11.43 -16.89 3.91
C PRO A 35 -10.53 -17.20 5.12
N ARG A 36 -9.32 -17.73 4.89
CA ARG A 36 -8.31 -18.00 5.95
C ARG A 36 -7.61 -16.74 6.47
N GLU A 37 -7.81 -15.59 5.83
CA GLU A 37 -7.20 -14.32 6.23
C GLU A 37 -8.06 -13.54 7.24
N VAL A 38 -9.32 -13.94 7.47
CA VAL A 38 -10.29 -13.20 8.31
C VAL A 38 -9.74 -12.91 9.71
N ASP A 39 -9.21 -13.93 10.39
CA ASP A 39 -8.66 -13.77 11.75
C ASP A 39 -7.39 -12.89 11.80
N ARG A 40 -6.84 -12.55 10.64
CA ARG A 40 -5.57 -11.81 10.49
C ARG A 40 -5.75 -10.46 9.80
N LEU A 41 -7.00 -10.03 9.54
CA LEU A 41 -7.29 -8.79 8.82
C LEU A 41 -6.68 -7.58 9.53
N TRP A 42 -6.82 -7.50 10.84
CA TRP A 42 -6.26 -6.40 11.61
C TRP A 42 -4.73 -6.36 11.55
N ASP A 43 -4.07 -7.45 11.87
CA ASP A 43 -2.60 -7.47 12.03
C ASP A 43 -1.88 -7.48 10.71
N ARG A 44 -2.24 -8.48 9.89
CA ARG A 44 -1.50 -8.74 8.65
C ARG A 44 -1.85 -7.79 7.53
N HIS A 45 -3.04 -7.17 7.59
CA HIS A 45 -3.53 -6.34 6.51
C HIS A 45 -3.62 -4.87 6.91
N VAL A 46 -4.44 -4.53 7.90
CA VAL A 46 -4.68 -3.14 8.27
C VAL A 46 -3.46 -2.51 8.93
N LEU A 47 -2.99 -3.06 10.06
CA LEU A 47 -1.84 -2.49 10.78
C LEU A 47 -0.54 -2.62 10.00
N ASN A 48 -0.35 -3.71 9.27
CA ASN A 48 0.80 -3.87 8.37
C ASN A 48 0.81 -2.82 7.25
N GLY A 49 -0.36 -2.51 6.65
CA GLY A 49 -0.50 -1.45 5.65
C GLY A 49 -0.25 -0.06 6.25
N ALA A 50 -0.83 0.21 7.41
CA ALA A 50 -0.67 1.47 8.14
C ALA A 50 0.77 1.75 8.60
N ALA A 51 1.63 0.73 8.68
CA ALA A 51 3.03 0.89 9.06
C ALA A 51 3.84 1.83 8.15
N LEU A 52 3.35 2.12 6.94
CA LEU A 52 3.97 3.08 6.04
C LEU A 52 3.68 4.55 6.42
N ALA A 53 2.74 4.83 7.31
CA ALA A 53 2.21 6.18 7.57
C ALA A 53 3.30 7.20 7.92
N ASP A 54 4.25 6.83 8.79
CA ASP A 54 5.36 7.70 9.21
C ASP A 54 6.45 7.89 8.15
N LEU A 55 6.43 7.08 7.10
CA LEU A 55 7.35 7.18 5.97
C LEU A 55 6.82 8.11 4.85
N LEU A 56 5.57 8.56 4.97
CA LEU A 56 4.89 9.41 3.97
C LEU A 56 4.99 10.88 4.35
N PRO A 57 5.51 11.75 3.46
CA PRO A 57 5.46 13.19 3.65
C PRO A 57 4.02 13.70 3.87
N HIS A 58 3.88 14.82 4.56
CA HIS A 58 2.57 15.45 4.74
C HIS A 58 2.01 15.95 3.40
N GLY A 59 0.73 15.69 3.15
CA GLY A 59 0.02 16.18 1.96
C GLY A 59 0.47 15.58 0.64
N CYS A 60 1.30 14.52 0.64
CA CYS A 60 1.86 13.96 -0.58
C CYS A 60 0.84 13.18 -1.40
N THR A 61 1.13 13.08 -2.70
CA THR A 61 0.43 12.19 -3.64
C THR A 61 0.97 10.77 -3.53
N VAL A 62 0.08 9.79 -3.38
CA VAL A 62 0.45 8.37 -3.23
C VAL A 62 -0.32 7.53 -4.24
N VAL A 63 0.36 6.58 -4.89
CA VAL A 63 -0.31 5.53 -5.67
C VAL A 63 -0.03 4.16 -5.06
N ASP A 64 -1.07 3.38 -4.85
CA ASP A 64 -1.00 1.97 -4.47
C ASP A 64 -1.17 1.11 -5.73
N VAL A 65 -0.10 0.45 -6.15
CA VAL A 65 -0.04 -0.28 -7.43
C VAL A 65 -0.44 -1.74 -7.25
N GLY A 66 -1.48 -2.12 -7.98
CA GLY A 66 -2.09 -3.44 -7.82
C GLY A 66 -2.80 -3.57 -6.48
N SER A 67 -3.63 -2.58 -6.16
CA SER A 67 -4.24 -2.39 -4.84
C SER A 67 -5.03 -3.59 -4.33
N GLY A 68 -5.56 -4.42 -5.21
CA GLY A 68 -6.24 -5.68 -4.87
C GLY A 68 -7.46 -5.47 -3.99
N ALA A 69 -7.31 -5.78 -2.70
CA ALA A 69 -8.34 -5.54 -1.68
C ALA A 69 -8.29 -4.08 -1.13
N GLY A 70 -7.35 -3.24 -1.58
CA GLY A 70 -7.14 -1.87 -1.09
C GLY A 70 -6.04 -1.73 -0.05
N ILE A 71 -5.08 -2.67 0.00
CA ILE A 71 -4.03 -2.71 1.02
C ILE A 71 -2.66 -2.51 0.36
N PRO A 72 -1.90 -1.50 0.77
CA PRO A 72 -2.02 -0.63 1.94
C PRO A 72 -2.87 0.64 1.75
N GLY A 73 -3.38 0.94 0.56
CA GLY A 73 -3.93 2.24 0.22
C GLY A 73 -5.08 2.71 1.12
N ILE A 74 -6.11 1.88 1.35
CA ILE A 74 -7.27 2.26 2.19
C ILE A 74 -6.86 2.47 3.66
N PRO A 75 -6.14 1.56 4.33
CA PRO A 75 -5.63 1.79 5.68
C PRO A 75 -4.84 3.10 5.83
N LEU A 76 -3.99 3.43 4.85
CA LEU A 76 -3.21 4.66 4.86
C LEU A 76 -4.07 5.91 4.67
N ALA A 77 -5.00 5.90 3.72
CA ALA A 77 -5.86 7.05 3.45
C ALA A 77 -6.83 7.36 4.60
N VAL A 78 -7.31 6.32 5.30
CA VAL A 78 -8.13 6.50 6.51
C VAL A 78 -7.31 7.09 7.65
N LEU A 79 -6.07 6.61 7.86
CA LEU A 79 -5.19 7.09 8.92
C LEU A 79 -4.62 8.49 8.64
N ARG A 80 -4.42 8.83 7.37
CA ARG A 80 -3.78 10.05 6.89
C ARG A 80 -4.69 10.77 5.90
N PRO A 81 -5.71 11.51 6.38
CA PRO A 81 -6.65 12.24 5.51
C PRO A 81 -6.00 13.37 4.70
N ASP A 82 -4.78 13.76 5.06
CA ASP A 82 -3.96 14.72 4.31
C ASP A 82 -3.40 14.17 3.00
N LEU A 83 -3.33 12.84 2.82
CA LEU A 83 -2.80 12.22 1.61
C LEU A 83 -3.79 12.32 0.43
N GLN A 84 -3.26 12.40 -0.78
CA GLN A 84 -4.00 12.20 -2.02
C GLN A 84 -3.70 10.79 -2.56
N MET A 85 -4.58 9.83 -2.23
CA MET A 85 -4.38 8.42 -2.52
C MET A 85 -5.00 8.02 -3.84
N THR A 86 -4.26 7.32 -4.69
CA THR A 86 -4.77 6.65 -5.90
C THR A 86 -4.62 5.14 -5.72
N LEU A 87 -5.73 4.40 -5.86
CA LEU A 87 -5.73 2.94 -5.92
C LEU A 87 -5.73 2.52 -7.39
N LEU A 88 -4.61 1.96 -7.87
CA LEU A 88 -4.45 1.54 -9.26
C LEU A 88 -4.57 0.02 -9.39
N GLU A 89 -5.64 -0.45 -10.04
CA GLU A 89 -5.96 -1.88 -10.15
C GLU A 89 -6.41 -2.24 -11.58
N PRO A 90 -5.74 -3.16 -12.29
CA PRO A 90 -6.11 -3.52 -13.66
C PRO A 90 -7.33 -4.43 -13.76
N LEU A 91 -7.61 -5.27 -12.76
CA LEU A 91 -8.67 -6.27 -12.84
C LEU A 91 -10.04 -5.66 -12.52
N LEU A 92 -10.97 -5.72 -13.48
CA LEU A 92 -12.30 -5.10 -13.36
C LEU A 92 -13.03 -5.48 -12.07
N ARG A 93 -13.00 -6.76 -11.68
CA ARG A 93 -13.67 -7.22 -10.45
C ARG A 93 -13.10 -6.53 -9.20
N ARG A 94 -11.77 -6.40 -9.09
CA ARG A 94 -11.12 -5.74 -7.97
C ARG A 94 -11.32 -4.22 -8.00
N PHE A 95 -11.26 -3.63 -9.19
CA PHE A 95 -11.58 -2.21 -9.39
C PHE A 95 -12.99 -1.89 -8.90
N ASN A 96 -14.01 -2.69 -9.30
CA ASN A 96 -15.39 -2.50 -8.85
C ASN A 96 -15.52 -2.68 -7.33
N PHE A 97 -14.85 -3.67 -6.74
CA PHE A 97 -14.81 -3.86 -5.28
C PHE A 97 -14.24 -2.61 -4.57
N LEU A 98 -13.10 -2.09 -5.05
CA LEU A 98 -12.47 -0.89 -4.49
C LEU A 98 -13.38 0.34 -4.59
N THR A 99 -14.00 0.55 -5.75
CA THR A 99 -14.92 1.68 -5.98
C THR A 99 -16.08 1.62 -4.99
N GLN A 100 -16.76 0.49 -4.91
CA GLN A 100 -17.86 0.31 -3.97
C GLN A 100 -17.43 0.44 -2.50
N THR A 101 -16.25 -0.07 -2.16
CA THR A 101 -15.71 0.03 -0.79
C THR A 101 -15.44 1.48 -0.42
N VAL A 102 -14.78 2.25 -1.29
CA VAL A 102 -14.46 3.67 -1.05
C VAL A 102 -15.75 4.50 -0.92
N GLU A 103 -16.73 4.27 -1.79
CA GLU A 103 -18.05 4.91 -1.72
C GLU A 103 -18.77 4.60 -0.41
N ASN A 104 -18.83 3.33 -0.01
CA ASN A 104 -19.49 2.89 1.23
C ASN A 104 -18.83 3.48 2.49
N LEU A 105 -17.52 3.69 2.46
CA LEU A 105 -16.76 4.28 3.57
C LEU A 105 -16.84 5.82 3.60
N GLY A 106 -17.33 6.46 2.54
CA GLY A 106 -17.39 7.92 2.42
C GLY A 106 -16.01 8.59 2.43
N ILE A 107 -14.96 7.90 1.98
CA ILE A 107 -13.58 8.41 1.98
C ILE A 107 -13.37 9.32 0.77
N THR A 108 -13.01 10.57 1.01
CA THR A 108 -12.92 11.61 -0.04
C THR A 108 -11.52 11.84 -0.59
N ASN A 109 -10.47 11.36 0.09
CA ASN A 109 -9.08 11.51 -0.30
C ASN A 109 -8.53 10.31 -1.09
N ILE A 110 -9.41 9.44 -1.61
CA ILE A 110 -9.07 8.29 -2.45
C ILE A 110 -9.69 8.45 -3.85
N SER A 111 -8.87 8.21 -4.87
CA SER A 111 -9.31 7.98 -6.25
C SER A 111 -9.04 6.54 -6.65
N VAL A 112 -10.03 5.84 -7.20
CA VAL A 112 -9.86 4.48 -7.73
C VAL A 112 -9.70 4.56 -9.23
N VAL A 113 -8.62 3.99 -9.76
CA VAL A 113 -8.30 4.02 -11.19
C VAL A 113 -8.13 2.60 -11.72
N ARG A 114 -8.86 2.26 -12.78
CA ARG A 114 -8.67 1.01 -13.48
C ARG A 114 -7.56 1.17 -14.53
N GLY A 115 -6.44 0.46 -14.36
CA GLY A 115 -5.33 0.54 -15.30
C GLY A 115 -4.12 -0.26 -14.85
N ARG A 116 -3.17 -0.39 -15.75
CA ARG A 116 -1.84 -0.96 -15.47
C ARG A 116 -0.84 0.16 -15.22
N ALA A 117 0.15 -0.12 -14.38
CA ALA A 117 1.23 0.84 -14.09
C ALA A 117 1.90 1.41 -15.36
N ALA A 118 2.15 0.55 -16.36
CA ALA A 118 2.80 0.95 -17.61
C ALA A 118 1.96 1.88 -18.50
N GLU A 119 0.64 1.94 -18.28
CA GLU A 119 -0.31 2.71 -19.10
C GLU A 119 -0.79 3.99 -18.38
N HIS A 120 -0.44 4.11 -17.09
CA HIS A 120 -0.91 5.21 -16.25
C HIS A 120 0.00 6.45 -16.38
N PRO A 121 -0.53 7.60 -16.81
CA PRO A 121 0.31 8.76 -17.18
C PRO A 121 0.77 9.61 -15.98
N ALA A 122 0.08 9.51 -14.85
CA ALA A 122 0.36 10.35 -13.68
C ALA A 122 1.61 9.89 -12.93
N ARG A 123 2.22 10.83 -12.19
CA ARG A 123 3.38 10.59 -11.33
C ARG A 123 3.07 11.03 -9.91
N TYR A 124 3.71 10.35 -8.94
CA TYR A 124 3.39 10.46 -7.53
C TYR A 124 4.65 10.65 -6.69
N ASP A 125 4.51 11.35 -5.57
CA ASP A 125 5.61 11.53 -4.61
C ASP A 125 5.99 10.19 -3.98
N VAL A 126 5.00 9.32 -3.74
CA VAL A 126 5.20 7.98 -3.23
C VAL A 126 4.43 6.95 -4.05
N VAL A 127 5.14 5.91 -4.46
CA VAL A 127 4.56 4.72 -5.09
C VAL A 127 4.64 3.59 -4.07
N THR A 128 3.50 3.01 -3.70
CA THR A 128 3.48 1.84 -2.82
C THR A 128 2.95 0.61 -3.53
N ALA A 129 3.36 -0.55 -3.07
CA ALA A 129 2.86 -1.83 -3.55
C ALA A 129 3.05 -2.92 -2.49
N ARG A 130 2.13 -3.90 -2.48
CA ARG A 130 2.21 -5.08 -1.63
C ARG A 130 1.92 -6.33 -2.45
N ALA A 131 2.75 -7.39 -2.27
CA ALA A 131 2.56 -8.70 -2.90
C ALA A 131 2.37 -8.69 -4.43
N LEU A 132 2.90 -7.66 -5.11
CA LEU A 132 2.70 -7.43 -6.55
C LEU A 132 3.58 -8.33 -7.42
N ALA A 133 4.89 -8.38 -7.12
CA ALA A 133 5.90 -9.13 -7.89
C ALA A 133 7.22 -9.22 -7.09
N PRO A 134 8.21 -10.03 -7.52
CA PRO A 134 9.59 -9.92 -7.05
C PRO A 134 10.11 -8.49 -7.22
N LEU A 135 10.99 -8.04 -6.31
CA LEU A 135 11.35 -6.62 -6.16
C LEU A 135 11.86 -5.98 -7.46
N GLY A 136 12.74 -6.65 -8.21
CA GLY A 136 13.27 -6.09 -9.47
C GLY A 136 12.16 -5.74 -10.46
N ARG A 137 11.22 -6.67 -10.67
CA ARG A 137 10.06 -6.45 -11.56
C ARG A 137 9.09 -5.40 -11.01
N LEU A 138 8.89 -5.39 -9.69
CA LEU A 138 8.07 -4.38 -9.03
C LEU A 138 8.65 -2.98 -9.29
N VAL A 139 9.96 -2.81 -9.13
CA VAL A 139 10.64 -1.53 -9.39
C VAL A 139 10.47 -1.09 -10.84
N GLU A 140 10.63 -1.99 -11.82
CA GLU A 140 10.43 -1.67 -13.24
C GLU A 140 9.01 -1.17 -13.55
N TRP A 141 8.00 -1.71 -12.86
CA TRP A 141 6.61 -1.27 -13.03
C TRP A 141 6.30 0.03 -12.30
N CYS A 142 6.91 0.24 -11.13
CA CYS A 142 6.61 1.37 -10.25
C CYS A 142 7.43 2.62 -10.58
N ASP A 143 8.68 2.48 -11.06
CA ASP A 143 9.56 3.64 -11.33
C ASP A 143 8.97 4.66 -12.32
N PRO A 144 8.27 4.27 -13.40
CA PRO A 144 7.62 5.23 -14.29
C PRO A 144 6.54 6.09 -13.62
N LEU A 145 5.93 5.60 -12.54
CA LEU A 145 4.90 6.32 -11.77
C LEU A 145 5.48 7.25 -10.71
N ARG A 146 6.76 7.20 -10.47
CA ARG A 146 7.45 8.01 -9.47
C ARG A 146 7.73 9.42 -10.01
N ALA A 147 7.36 10.46 -9.26
CA ALA A 147 7.75 11.84 -9.54
C ALA A 147 9.27 12.03 -9.39
N SER A 148 9.79 13.13 -9.91
CA SER A 148 11.19 13.52 -9.68
C SER A 148 11.43 13.68 -8.17
N GLY A 149 12.41 12.95 -7.62
CA GLY A 149 12.67 12.92 -6.18
C GLY A 149 11.74 12.01 -5.36
N GLY A 150 10.67 11.49 -5.95
CA GLY A 150 9.75 10.57 -5.28
C GLY A 150 10.40 9.23 -4.92
N VAL A 151 9.68 8.41 -4.15
CA VAL A 151 10.17 7.12 -3.65
C VAL A 151 9.19 5.99 -3.92
N ILE A 152 9.71 4.74 -3.93
CA ILE A 152 8.89 3.53 -3.91
C ILE A 152 9.00 2.93 -2.50
N LEU A 153 7.88 2.61 -1.88
CA LEU A 153 7.77 1.92 -0.60
C LEU A 153 7.07 0.57 -0.83
N ALA A 154 7.84 -0.50 -0.95
CA ALA A 154 7.31 -1.83 -1.17
C ALA A 154 7.19 -2.60 0.15
N LEU A 155 5.96 -2.99 0.53
CA LEU A 155 5.74 -3.93 1.63
C LEU A 155 6.17 -5.33 1.20
N LYS A 156 7.12 -5.90 1.93
CA LYS A 156 7.74 -7.18 1.64
C LYS A 156 7.71 -8.11 2.86
N GLY A 157 8.03 -9.38 2.62
CA GLY A 157 8.20 -10.38 3.66
C GLY A 157 9.65 -10.55 4.10
N ARG A 158 9.94 -11.69 4.72
CA ARG A 158 11.28 -12.04 5.26
C ARG A 158 12.40 -12.09 4.21
N SER A 159 12.04 -12.32 2.94
CA SER A 159 12.99 -12.36 1.80
C SER A 159 13.40 -10.96 1.30
N ALA A 160 13.00 -9.87 1.95
CA ALA A 160 13.23 -8.51 1.46
C ALA A 160 14.72 -8.21 1.18
N ALA A 161 15.63 -8.67 2.05
CA ALA A 161 17.06 -8.47 1.87
C ALA A 161 17.59 -9.22 0.64
N ASP A 162 17.21 -10.48 0.47
CA ASP A 162 17.61 -11.31 -0.68
C ASP A 162 17.03 -10.78 -1.99
N GLU A 163 15.77 -10.31 -1.93
CA GLU A 163 15.14 -9.67 -3.07
C GLU A 163 15.84 -8.35 -3.45
N LEU A 164 16.32 -7.58 -2.47
CA LEU A 164 17.06 -6.34 -2.71
C LEU A 164 18.40 -6.63 -3.38
N VAL A 165 19.13 -7.65 -2.92
CA VAL A 165 20.38 -8.11 -3.57
C VAL A 165 20.10 -8.53 -5.02
N SER A 166 19.05 -9.34 -5.24
CA SER A 166 18.67 -9.80 -6.56
C SER A 166 18.22 -8.66 -7.50
N ALA A 167 17.67 -7.58 -6.95
CA ALA A 167 17.24 -6.40 -7.72
C ALA A 167 18.40 -5.42 -8.05
N ALA A 168 19.61 -5.62 -7.53
CA ALA A 168 20.74 -4.70 -7.70
C ALA A 168 21.04 -4.30 -9.17
N PRO A 169 20.98 -5.21 -10.16
CA PRO A 169 21.20 -4.84 -11.56
C PRO A 169 20.13 -3.86 -12.10
N VAL A 170 18.86 -4.06 -11.70
CA VAL A 170 17.74 -3.19 -12.09
C VAL A 170 17.91 -1.81 -11.45
N LEU A 171 18.22 -1.78 -10.15
CA LEU A 171 18.45 -0.53 -9.42
C LEU A 171 19.62 0.27 -10.02
N ALA A 172 20.72 -0.41 -10.37
CA ALA A 172 21.87 0.22 -11.01
C ALA A 172 21.50 0.85 -12.38
N ARG A 173 20.77 0.10 -13.22
CA ARG A 173 20.30 0.56 -14.53
C ARG A 173 19.39 1.79 -14.42
N LEU A 174 18.50 1.82 -13.43
CA LEU A 174 17.55 2.92 -13.19
C LEU A 174 18.16 4.06 -12.34
N LYS A 175 19.43 3.96 -11.93
CA LYS A 175 20.12 4.93 -11.04
C LYS A 175 19.39 5.11 -9.70
N LEU A 176 18.93 4.01 -9.14
CA LEU A 176 18.21 3.96 -7.86
C LEU A 176 19.07 3.31 -6.78
N ASN A 177 18.76 3.64 -5.52
CA ASN A 177 19.25 2.95 -4.33
C ASN A 177 18.07 2.30 -3.60
N GLY A 178 18.33 1.15 -2.97
CA GLY A 178 17.36 0.45 -2.14
C GLY A 178 17.86 0.27 -0.71
N GLN A 179 16.93 0.31 0.24
CA GLN A 179 17.17 0.06 1.66
C GLN A 179 16.04 -0.74 2.25
N VAL A 180 16.36 -1.75 3.06
CA VAL A 180 15.37 -2.46 3.87
C VAL A 180 15.17 -1.71 5.17
N LEU A 181 13.92 -1.40 5.47
CA LEU A 181 13.49 -0.72 6.70
C LEU A 181 12.54 -1.61 7.48
N THR A 182 12.50 -1.41 8.78
CA THR A 182 11.44 -1.92 9.66
C THR A 182 10.56 -0.75 10.07
N ALA A 183 9.27 -0.84 9.79
CA ALA A 183 8.28 0.17 10.14
C ALA A 183 7.19 -0.44 11.03
N ARG A 184 6.53 0.37 11.86
CA ARG A 184 5.41 -0.05 12.70
C ARG A 184 4.30 0.99 12.66
N ALA A 185 3.06 0.53 12.64
CA ALA A 185 1.91 1.42 12.75
C ALA A 185 1.71 1.95 14.18
N HIS A 186 2.09 1.14 15.17
CA HIS A 186 2.00 1.44 16.60
C HIS A 186 3.06 0.62 17.35
N GLN A 187 3.49 1.09 18.53
CA GLN A 187 4.51 0.37 19.33
C GLN A 187 4.13 -1.09 19.64
N ASP A 188 2.85 -1.36 19.83
CA ASP A 188 2.30 -2.69 20.14
C ASP A 188 1.85 -3.47 18.87
N ALA A 189 2.06 -2.92 17.67
CA ALA A 189 1.79 -3.61 16.42
C ALA A 189 3.00 -4.43 15.94
N GLU A 190 2.73 -5.50 15.21
CA GLU A 190 3.78 -6.27 14.55
C GLU A 190 4.56 -5.40 13.54
N PRO A 191 5.89 -5.55 13.46
CA PRO A 191 6.69 -4.79 12.51
C PRO A 191 6.42 -5.25 11.07
N ALA A 192 6.37 -4.27 10.17
CA ALA A 192 6.35 -4.49 8.73
C ALA A 192 7.75 -4.32 8.14
N THR A 193 8.10 -5.18 7.20
CA THR A 193 9.32 -5.02 6.40
C THR A 193 9.02 -4.21 5.16
N VAL A 194 9.72 -3.10 4.98
CA VAL A 194 9.56 -2.17 3.86
C VAL A 194 10.87 -2.09 3.08
N VAL A 195 10.80 -2.21 1.76
CA VAL A 195 11.94 -1.84 0.91
C VAL A 195 11.67 -0.46 0.36
N ARG A 196 12.51 0.51 0.77
CA ARG A 196 12.49 1.87 0.25
C ARG A 196 13.46 1.98 -0.91
N ILE A 197 12.95 2.42 -2.06
CA ILE A 197 13.72 2.68 -3.26
C ILE A 197 13.65 4.19 -3.57
N ALA A 198 14.80 4.80 -3.79
CA ALA A 198 14.91 6.25 -4.06
C ALA A 198 15.99 6.53 -5.12
N PRO A 199 15.99 7.71 -5.75
CA PRO A 199 17.09 8.13 -6.61
C PRO A 199 18.43 8.05 -5.88
N ARG A 200 19.50 7.72 -6.61
CA ARG A 200 20.85 7.91 -6.08
C ARG A 200 21.09 9.41 -5.88
N THR A 201 21.43 9.81 -4.68
CA THR A 201 22.07 11.10 -4.45
C THR A 201 23.46 11.04 -5.06
N GLY A 202 23.75 11.94 -5.98
CA GLY A 202 25.06 12.08 -6.58
C GLY A 202 26.13 12.44 -5.56
#